data_3c5628501d08aa02de064d7cb2d938f6
#
_entry.id   3c5628501d08aa02de064d7cb2d938f6
#
_cell.length_a   1.000
_cell.length_b   1.000
_cell.length_c   1.000
_cell.angle_alpha   90.00
_cell.angle_beta   90.00
_cell.angle_gamma   90.00
#
_symmetry.space_group_name_H-M   'P 1'
#
loop_
_entity.id
_entity.type
_entity.pdbx_description
1 polymer ?
#
loop_
_entity_poly.entity_id
_entity_poly.type
_entity_poly.pdbx_seq_one_letter_code
_entity_poly.pdbx_strand_id
1 'polypeptide(L)'
;LRGPNYWSIRHPNLILMRLDLEDVAELSSDQIPGFYEALADTLPSLIEHFCSPGHRGGFLSRVRQGTYMGHIVEHVALELQTLAGMAVGFGRTRQTVEPGVYQVVFEYQNEEAGRYAARAAVRLCNSLITTGHYPSLELEKDPRDLEEFRLDGALGPSTEAIVRAAETREIGRAHV
;
A
#
# COMPACT_ATOMS: atom_id res chain seq x y z
N LEU A 1 10.93 -8.38 -2.01
CA LEU A 1 11.46 -8.58 -3.36
C LEU A 1 12.34 -7.40 -3.72
N ARG A 2 13.53 -7.67 -4.22
CA ARG A 2 14.48 -6.66 -4.71
C ARG A 2 14.94 -7.05 -6.11
N GLY A 3 15.02 -6.07 -7.04
CA GLY A 3 15.43 -6.31 -8.42
C GLY A 3 14.31 -6.85 -9.32
N PRO A 4 14.64 -7.25 -10.57
CA PRO A 4 13.66 -7.80 -11.52
C PRO A 4 12.91 -8.97 -10.91
N ASN A 5 11.59 -8.97 -11.05
CA ASN A 5 10.73 -9.95 -10.42
C ASN A 5 9.53 -10.30 -11.32
N TYR A 6 8.83 -11.38 -10.98
CA TYR A 6 7.66 -11.87 -11.73
C TYR A 6 6.49 -10.85 -11.76
N TRP A 7 6.38 -9.98 -10.75
CA TRP A 7 5.25 -9.05 -10.63
C TRP A 7 5.41 -7.80 -11.48
N SER A 8 6.65 -7.32 -11.62
CA SER A 8 6.95 -6.13 -12.41
C SER A 8 8.42 -6.07 -12.82
N ILE A 9 8.65 -5.75 -14.09
CA ILE A 9 10.00 -5.46 -14.59
C ILE A 9 10.41 -4.03 -14.21
N ARG A 10 9.42 -3.11 -14.07
CA ARG A 10 9.65 -1.69 -13.83
C ARG A 10 9.77 -1.32 -12.36
N HIS A 11 9.20 -2.11 -11.46
CA HIS A 11 9.17 -1.87 -10.01
C HIS A 11 9.98 -2.94 -9.30
N PRO A 12 11.29 -2.69 -9.05
CA PRO A 12 12.18 -3.71 -8.49
C PRO A 12 12.03 -3.90 -6.98
N ASN A 13 11.46 -2.91 -6.28
CA ASN A 13 11.35 -2.87 -4.82
C ASN A 13 9.90 -3.12 -4.40
N LEU A 14 9.57 -4.37 -4.11
CA LEU A 14 8.21 -4.80 -3.77
C LEU A 14 8.17 -5.56 -2.45
N ILE A 15 7.21 -5.22 -1.60
CA ILE A 15 6.75 -6.12 -0.54
C ILE A 15 5.86 -7.18 -1.19
N LEU A 16 6.05 -8.43 -0.82
CA LEU A 16 5.11 -9.51 -1.08
C LEU A 16 4.57 -10.00 0.26
N MET A 17 3.30 -9.82 0.47
CA MET A 17 2.58 -10.24 1.67
C MET A 17 1.61 -11.38 1.31
N ARG A 18 1.66 -12.47 2.07
CA ARG A 18 0.59 -13.48 2.07
C ARG A 18 -0.45 -13.04 3.10
N LEU A 19 -1.65 -12.77 2.64
CA LEU A 19 -2.76 -12.30 3.45
C LEU A 19 -3.84 -13.38 3.48
N ASP A 20 -4.13 -13.89 4.66
CA ASP A 20 -5.25 -14.78 4.93
C ASP A 20 -6.40 -13.92 5.48
N LEU A 21 -7.55 -13.97 4.82
CA LEU A 21 -8.71 -13.16 5.15
C LEU A 21 -9.66 -13.84 6.13
N GLU A 22 -9.40 -15.11 6.47
CA GLU A 22 -10.18 -15.85 7.45
C GLU A 22 -11.72 -15.67 7.28
N ASP A 23 -12.38 -15.14 8.29
CA ASP A 23 -13.85 -14.97 8.33
C ASP A 23 -14.38 -13.95 7.29
N VAL A 24 -13.55 -13.09 6.74
CA VAL A 24 -13.95 -12.08 5.74
C VAL A 24 -13.57 -12.46 4.31
N ALA A 25 -13.12 -13.70 4.10
CA ALA A 25 -12.63 -14.19 2.82
C ALA A 25 -13.66 -14.09 1.68
N GLU A 26 -14.92 -14.32 1.99
CA GLU A 26 -16.04 -14.31 1.03
C GLU A 26 -16.77 -12.95 0.98
N LEU A 27 -16.40 -12.00 1.84
CA LEU A 27 -17.06 -10.70 1.93
C LEU A 27 -16.39 -9.68 0.99
N SER A 28 -17.21 -9.05 0.16
CA SER A 28 -16.77 -7.84 -0.55
C SER A 28 -17.14 -6.59 0.25
N SER A 29 -16.47 -5.49 -0.02
CA SER A 29 -16.57 -4.25 0.76
C SER A 29 -17.98 -3.64 0.81
N ASP A 30 -18.79 -3.83 -0.22
CA ASP A 30 -20.20 -3.40 -0.27
C ASP A 30 -21.12 -4.20 0.65
N GLN A 31 -20.68 -5.39 1.08
CA GLN A 31 -21.41 -6.26 2.01
C GLN A 31 -21.08 -5.97 3.48
N ILE A 32 -20.08 -5.12 3.75
CA ILE A 32 -19.67 -4.74 5.09
C ILE A 32 -20.33 -3.38 5.45
N PRO A 33 -21.33 -3.35 6.35
CA PRO A 33 -22.08 -2.14 6.65
C PRO A 33 -21.17 -1.00 7.15
N GLY A 34 -21.26 0.18 6.52
CA GLY A 34 -20.52 1.38 6.90
C GLY A 34 -19.03 1.37 6.59
N PHE A 35 -18.50 0.29 6.00
CA PHE A 35 -17.07 0.16 5.73
C PHE A 35 -16.55 1.23 4.75
N TYR A 36 -17.29 1.49 3.67
CA TYR A 36 -16.89 2.50 2.69
C TYR A 36 -16.77 3.88 3.31
N GLU A 37 -17.78 4.30 4.07
CA GLU A 37 -17.81 5.60 4.75
C GLU A 37 -16.65 5.70 5.75
N ALA A 38 -16.48 4.68 6.58
CA ALA A 38 -15.41 4.64 7.57
C ALA A 38 -14.01 4.69 6.93
N LEU A 39 -13.80 4.00 5.81
CA LEU A 39 -12.52 4.05 5.09
C LEU A 39 -12.27 5.42 4.45
N ALA A 40 -13.29 6.00 3.79
CA ALA A 40 -13.19 7.29 3.13
C ALA A 40 -12.98 8.44 4.13
N ASP A 41 -13.60 8.36 5.32
CA ASP A 41 -13.41 9.34 6.40
C ASP A 41 -12.03 9.18 7.08
N THR A 42 -11.54 7.94 7.21
CA THR A 42 -10.23 7.67 7.82
C THR A 42 -9.07 8.08 6.91
N LEU A 43 -9.16 7.78 5.62
CA LEU A 43 -8.13 8.06 4.62
C LEU A 43 -8.72 8.80 3.41
N PRO A 44 -9.09 10.09 3.56
CA PRO A 44 -9.75 10.85 2.50
C PRO A 44 -8.87 11.02 1.25
N SER A 45 -7.56 10.98 1.39
CA SER A 45 -6.58 11.06 0.29
C SER A 45 -6.60 9.84 -0.63
N LEU A 46 -7.24 8.72 -0.26
CA LEU A 46 -7.53 7.61 -1.18
C LEU A 46 -8.34 8.02 -2.41
N ILE A 47 -8.96 9.22 -2.41
CA ILE A 47 -9.59 9.81 -3.60
C ILE A 47 -8.58 10.02 -4.74
N GLU A 48 -7.30 10.16 -4.43
CA GLU A 48 -6.25 10.32 -5.45
C GLU A 48 -5.84 8.99 -6.11
N HIS A 49 -6.34 7.86 -5.63
CA HIS A 49 -6.06 6.55 -6.21
C HIS A 49 -6.98 6.26 -7.39
N PHE A 50 -6.38 6.09 -8.58
CA PHE A 50 -7.11 5.90 -9.84
C PHE A 50 -7.63 4.47 -10.00
N CYS A 51 -6.84 3.46 -9.63
CA CYS A 51 -7.16 2.05 -9.79
C CYS A 51 -7.56 1.67 -11.25
N SER A 52 -8.24 0.54 -11.44
CA SER A 52 -8.68 0.06 -12.75
C SER A 52 -9.67 0.97 -13.49
N PRO A 53 -10.54 1.79 -12.83
CA PRO A 53 -11.36 2.77 -13.54
C PRO A 53 -10.57 3.88 -14.23
N GLY A 54 -9.32 4.12 -13.84
CA GLY A 54 -8.42 5.06 -14.52
C GLY A 54 -8.75 6.54 -14.33
N HIS A 55 -9.51 6.90 -13.29
CA HIS A 55 -9.85 8.28 -12.95
C HIS A 55 -9.70 8.54 -11.46
N ARG A 56 -9.63 9.80 -11.07
CA ARG A 56 -9.58 10.23 -9.67
C ARG A 56 -10.77 9.67 -8.89
N GLY A 57 -10.53 9.03 -7.76
CA GLY A 57 -11.56 8.35 -6.97
C GLY A 57 -11.96 6.97 -7.50
N GLY A 58 -11.26 6.45 -8.52
CA GLY A 58 -11.54 5.14 -9.09
C GLY A 58 -11.44 4.02 -8.08
N PHE A 59 -10.48 4.10 -7.15
CA PHE A 59 -10.37 3.13 -6.06
C PHE A 59 -11.59 3.18 -5.11
N LEU A 60 -11.97 4.36 -4.64
CA LEU A 60 -13.14 4.50 -3.75
C LEU A 60 -14.44 4.07 -4.45
N SER A 61 -14.57 4.31 -5.76
CA SER A 61 -15.67 3.79 -6.56
C SER A 61 -15.72 2.26 -6.54
N ARG A 62 -14.55 1.60 -6.63
CA ARG A 62 -14.43 0.14 -6.52
C ARG A 62 -14.81 -0.37 -5.14
N VAL A 63 -14.39 0.32 -4.07
CA VAL A 63 -14.77 -0.03 -2.70
C VAL A 63 -16.29 0.05 -2.51
N ARG A 64 -16.93 1.08 -3.06
CA ARG A 64 -18.39 1.26 -2.98
C ARG A 64 -19.15 0.19 -3.78
N GLN A 65 -18.63 -0.21 -4.95
CA GLN A 65 -19.25 -1.21 -5.83
C GLN A 65 -19.03 -2.65 -5.38
N GLY A 66 -18.07 -2.86 -4.48
CA GLY A 66 -17.65 -4.16 -3.99
C GLY A 66 -16.28 -4.58 -4.53
N THR A 67 -15.35 -4.80 -3.61
CA THR A 67 -14.05 -5.40 -3.88
C THR A 67 -13.56 -6.16 -2.66
N TYR A 68 -12.66 -7.13 -2.85
CA TYR A 68 -12.15 -7.96 -1.76
C TYR A 68 -11.07 -7.23 -0.95
N MET A 69 -10.97 -7.61 0.31
CA MET A 69 -10.15 -6.95 1.31
C MET A 69 -8.66 -6.93 0.94
N GLY A 70 -8.15 -7.96 0.25
CA GLY A 70 -6.77 -7.98 -0.24
C GLY A 70 -6.40 -6.78 -1.13
N HIS A 71 -7.31 -6.36 -2.01
CA HIS A 71 -7.12 -5.18 -2.85
C HIS A 71 -7.20 -3.88 -2.04
N ILE A 72 -8.03 -3.83 -1.01
CA ILE A 72 -8.13 -2.65 -0.14
C ILE A 72 -6.86 -2.49 0.69
N VAL A 73 -6.36 -3.57 1.30
CA VAL A 73 -5.10 -3.57 2.06
C VAL A 73 -3.91 -3.11 1.20
N GLU A 74 -3.86 -3.50 -0.08
CA GLU A 74 -2.87 -3.02 -1.04
C GLU A 74 -2.88 -1.49 -1.15
N HIS A 75 -4.05 -0.91 -1.44
CA HIS A 75 -4.20 0.54 -1.58
C HIS A 75 -3.94 1.30 -0.28
N VAL A 76 -4.38 0.76 0.86
CA VAL A 76 -4.11 1.36 2.17
C VAL A 76 -2.61 1.34 2.49
N ALA A 77 -1.89 0.26 2.17
CA ALA A 77 -0.45 0.18 2.39
C ALA A 77 0.35 1.18 1.51
N LEU A 78 -0.10 1.42 0.29
CA LEU A 78 0.47 2.46 -0.58
C LEU A 78 0.16 3.85 -0.02
N GLU A 79 -1.09 4.09 0.39
CA GLU A 79 -1.52 5.39 0.92
C GLU A 79 -0.76 5.79 2.18
N LEU A 80 -0.59 4.88 3.14
CA LEU A 80 0.17 5.16 4.37
C LEU A 80 1.62 5.57 4.06
N GLN A 81 2.26 4.95 3.08
CA GLN A 81 3.60 5.35 2.62
C GLN A 81 3.57 6.72 1.93
N THR A 82 2.54 7.00 1.12
CA THR A 82 2.37 8.30 0.45
C THR A 82 2.18 9.43 1.45
N LEU A 83 1.37 9.22 2.50
CA LEU A 83 1.18 10.17 3.59
C LEU A 83 2.48 10.48 4.35
N ALA A 84 3.41 9.52 4.41
CA ALA A 84 4.75 9.71 4.96
C ALA A 84 5.77 10.30 3.97
N GLY A 85 5.31 10.78 2.81
CA GLY A 85 6.13 11.45 1.79
C GLY A 85 6.94 10.51 0.90
N MET A 86 6.58 9.23 0.82
CA MET A 86 7.20 8.28 -0.10
C MET A 86 6.45 8.24 -1.44
N ALA A 87 7.19 8.30 -2.56
CA ALA A 87 6.62 8.20 -3.91
C ALA A 87 6.49 6.72 -4.31
N VAL A 88 5.35 6.13 -4.03
CA VAL A 88 4.99 4.75 -4.36
C VAL A 88 3.62 4.73 -5.05
N GLY A 89 3.39 3.79 -5.95
CA GLY A 89 2.12 3.77 -6.70
C GLY A 89 1.78 2.42 -7.33
N PHE A 90 2.72 1.48 -7.37
CA PHE A 90 2.47 0.17 -7.95
C PHE A 90 1.97 -0.81 -6.90
N GLY A 91 0.86 -1.48 -7.20
CA GLY A 91 0.34 -2.59 -6.42
C GLY A 91 -0.34 -3.65 -7.30
N ARG A 92 -0.40 -4.86 -6.79
CA ARG A 92 -1.07 -6.02 -7.40
C ARG A 92 -1.55 -6.97 -6.33
N THR A 93 -2.82 -7.35 -6.41
CA THR A 93 -3.40 -8.38 -5.54
C THR A 93 -3.91 -9.54 -6.38
N ARG A 94 -3.59 -10.76 -5.97
CA ARG A 94 -4.05 -12.01 -6.60
C ARG A 94 -4.47 -13.00 -5.54
N GLN A 95 -5.61 -13.65 -5.77
CA GLN A 95 -6.01 -14.81 -4.97
C GLN A 95 -5.07 -15.98 -5.27
N THR A 96 -4.74 -16.75 -4.26
CA THR A 96 -3.97 -17.99 -4.39
C THR A 96 -4.90 -19.17 -4.70
N VAL A 97 -4.32 -20.37 -4.78
CA VAL A 97 -5.13 -21.61 -4.89
C VAL A 97 -5.86 -21.96 -3.58
N GLU A 98 -5.42 -21.38 -2.46
CA GLU A 98 -6.10 -21.51 -1.17
C GLU A 98 -7.23 -20.49 -1.10
N PRO A 99 -8.48 -20.90 -0.86
CA PRO A 99 -9.61 -19.99 -0.70
C PRO A 99 -9.34 -18.98 0.44
N GLY A 100 -9.68 -17.71 0.21
CA GLY A 100 -9.48 -16.64 1.21
C GLY A 100 -8.05 -16.15 1.37
N VAL A 101 -7.07 -16.77 0.70
CA VAL A 101 -5.67 -16.38 0.79
C VAL A 101 -5.23 -15.61 -0.44
N TYR A 102 -4.63 -14.45 -0.21
CA TYR A 102 -4.18 -13.53 -1.25
C TYR A 102 -2.67 -13.30 -1.19
N GLN A 103 -2.07 -13.12 -2.36
CA GLN A 103 -0.77 -12.47 -2.50
C GLN A 103 -1.01 -10.99 -2.78
N VAL A 104 -0.62 -10.15 -1.84
CA VAL A 104 -0.68 -8.70 -1.94
C VAL A 104 0.74 -8.20 -2.17
N VAL A 105 0.94 -7.51 -3.28
CA VAL A 105 2.24 -6.95 -3.68
C VAL A 105 2.11 -5.46 -3.84
N PHE A 106 3.03 -4.70 -3.26
CA PHE A 106 3.07 -3.26 -3.40
C PHE A 106 4.48 -2.70 -3.29
N GLU A 107 4.68 -1.56 -3.92
CA GLU A 107 5.95 -0.86 -4.00
C GLU A 107 6.37 -0.25 -2.66
N TYR A 108 7.69 -0.18 -2.44
CA TYR A 108 8.27 0.52 -1.30
C TYR A 108 9.50 1.34 -1.72
N GLN A 109 9.75 2.43 -1.02
CA GLN A 109 11.02 3.17 -1.10
C GLN A 109 12.02 2.72 -0.03
N ASN A 110 11.54 2.47 1.18
CA ASN A 110 12.30 1.89 2.29
C ASN A 110 11.66 0.56 2.68
N GLU A 111 12.45 -0.51 2.81
CA GLU A 111 11.90 -1.86 3.06
C GLU A 111 11.23 -1.97 4.43
N GLU A 112 11.81 -1.37 5.47
CA GLU A 112 11.21 -1.39 6.80
C GLU A 112 9.90 -0.58 6.84
N ALA A 113 9.86 0.58 6.16
CA ALA A 113 8.62 1.32 5.96
C ALA A 113 7.56 0.48 5.23
N GLY A 114 7.94 -0.20 4.15
CA GLY A 114 7.03 -1.09 3.43
C GLY A 114 6.49 -2.23 4.29
N ARG A 115 7.33 -2.85 5.12
CA ARG A 115 6.94 -3.89 6.08
C ARG A 115 6.01 -3.35 7.17
N TYR A 116 6.28 -2.14 7.65
CA TYR A 116 5.42 -1.45 8.62
C TYR A 116 4.06 -1.14 7.99
N ALA A 117 4.04 -0.53 6.80
CA ALA A 117 2.83 -0.19 6.07
C ALA A 117 1.93 -1.41 5.81
N ALA A 118 2.53 -2.57 5.49
CA ALA A 118 1.78 -3.83 5.37
C ALA A 118 1.00 -4.17 6.64
N ARG A 119 1.68 -4.14 7.79
CA ARG A 119 1.05 -4.44 9.09
C ARG A 119 0.02 -3.39 9.51
N ALA A 120 0.33 -2.11 9.30
CA ALA A 120 -0.57 -1.00 9.60
C ALA A 120 -1.84 -1.07 8.75
N ALA A 121 -1.73 -1.36 7.46
CA ALA A 121 -2.88 -1.52 6.56
C ALA A 121 -3.81 -2.66 7.00
N VAL A 122 -3.25 -3.79 7.41
CA VAL A 122 -4.05 -4.91 7.94
C VAL A 122 -4.77 -4.52 9.24
N ARG A 123 -4.05 -3.86 10.19
CA ARG A 123 -4.66 -3.37 11.44
C ARG A 123 -5.80 -2.40 11.16
N LEU A 124 -5.58 -1.42 10.28
CA LEU A 124 -6.57 -0.41 9.92
C LEU A 124 -7.81 -1.07 9.32
N CYS A 125 -7.66 -1.89 8.29
CA CYS A 125 -8.79 -2.57 7.65
C CYS A 125 -9.56 -3.46 8.63
N ASN A 126 -8.85 -4.23 9.47
CA ASN A 126 -9.49 -5.06 10.48
C ASN A 126 -10.27 -4.24 11.52
N SER A 127 -9.73 -3.11 11.98
CA SER A 127 -10.41 -2.20 12.89
C SER A 127 -11.69 -1.63 12.26
N LEU A 128 -11.63 -1.19 10.99
CA LEU A 128 -12.81 -0.67 10.28
C LEU A 128 -13.89 -1.74 10.09
N ILE A 129 -13.50 -2.99 9.81
CA ILE A 129 -14.44 -4.12 9.68
C ILE A 129 -15.12 -4.42 11.01
N THR A 130 -14.36 -4.48 12.10
CA THR A 130 -14.85 -4.97 13.40
C THR A 130 -15.55 -3.90 14.22
N THR A 131 -15.09 -2.65 14.14
CA THR A 131 -15.58 -1.54 14.99
C THR A 131 -16.14 -0.35 14.21
N GLY A 132 -15.96 -0.32 12.89
CA GLY A 132 -16.30 0.84 12.05
C GLY A 132 -15.41 2.07 12.29
N HIS A 133 -14.32 1.90 13.03
CA HIS A 133 -13.47 3.02 13.45
C HIS A 133 -12.00 2.62 13.52
N TYR A 134 -11.11 3.55 13.17
CA TYR A 134 -9.67 3.43 13.43
C TYR A 134 -9.24 4.53 14.43
N PRO A 135 -8.52 4.19 15.52
CA PRO A 135 -8.19 5.17 16.54
C PRO A 135 -7.35 6.32 15.98
N SER A 136 -7.73 7.58 16.29
CA SER A 136 -7.05 8.77 15.78
C SER A 136 -5.56 8.80 16.16
N LEU A 137 -5.21 8.30 17.34
CA LEU A 137 -3.83 8.21 17.79
C LEU A 137 -2.99 7.29 16.90
N GLU A 138 -3.54 6.14 16.49
CA GLU A 138 -2.86 5.21 15.55
C GLU A 138 -2.77 5.82 14.16
N LEU A 139 -3.84 6.50 13.71
CA LEU A 139 -3.88 7.19 12.42
C LEU A 139 -2.83 8.30 12.31
N GLU A 140 -2.55 9.01 13.40
CA GLU A 140 -1.49 10.01 13.45
C GLU A 140 -0.10 9.40 13.61
N LYS A 141 0.00 8.27 14.32
CA LYS A 141 1.25 7.59 14.60
C LYS A 141 1.80 6.88 13.37
N ASP A 142 0.96 6.14 12.63
CA ASP A 142 1.41 5.33 11.50
C ASP A 142 2.21 6.14 10.46
N PRO A 143 1.76 7.32 9.97
CA PRO A 143 2.56 8.15 9.07
C PRO A 143 3.86 8.70 9.68
N ARG A 144 3.89 9.01 10.97
CA ARG A 144 5.11 9.49 11.66
C ARG A 144 6.16 8.41 11.75
N ASP A 145 5.77 7.21 12.19
CA ASP A 145 6.68 6.05 12.25
C ASP A 145 7.25 5.73 10.86
N LEU A 146 6.40 5.81 9.83
CA LEU A 146 6.80 5.63 8.44
C LEU A 146 7.77 6.72 7.94
N GLU A 147 7.56 7.98 8.37
CA GLU A 147 8.46 9.08 8.05
C GLU A 147 9.83 8.89 8.71
N GLU A 148 9.89 8.39 9.95
CA GLU A 148 11.14 8.05 10.61
C GLU A 148 11.93 7.01 9.80
N PHE A 149 11.30 5.91 9.35
CA PHE A 149 11.95 4.94 8.47
C PHE A 149 12.44 5.55 7.14
N ARG A 150 11.67 6.48 6.58
CA ARG A 150 12.06 7.20 5.37
C ARG A 150 13.31 8.03 5.58
N LEU A 151 13.39 8.75 6.71
CA LEU A 151 14.52 9.61 7.04
C LEU A 151 15.76 8.79 7.41
N ASP A 152 15.62 7.73 8.18
CA ASP A 152 16.73 6.84 8.56
C ASP A 152 17.33 6.10 7.35
N GLY A 153 16.52 5.80 6.35
CA GLY A 153 16.96 5.19 5.10
C GLY A 153 17.38 6.18 4.01
N ALA A 154 17.22 7.48 4.25
CA ALA A 154 17.56 8.50 3.27
C ALA A 154 19.08 8.59 3.11
N LEU A 155 19.55 8.45 1.89
CA LEU A 155 20.90 8.83 1.53
C LEU A 155 21.04 10.32 1.82
N GLY A 156 22.18 10.76 2.41
CA GLY A 156 22.43 12.18 2.66
C GLY A 156 22.17 13.00 1.38
N PRO A 157 21.75 14.29 1.48
CA PRO A 157 21.23 15.09 0.36
C PRO A 157 22.10 15.06 -0.90
N SER A 158 23.42 15.05 -0.73
CA SER A 158 24.37 15.00 -1.84
C SER A 158 24.37 13.64 -2.56
N THR A 159 24.25 12.55 -1.80
CA THR A 159 24.23 11.18 -2.36
C THR A 159 22.91 10.91 -3.06
N GLU A 160 21.80 11.37 -2.49
CA GLU A 160 20.47 11.26 -3.11
C GLU A 160 20.41 12.03 -4.44
N ALA A 161 20.97 13.23 -4.50
CA ALA A 161 21.04 14.02 -5.74
C ALA A 161 21.85 13.31 -6.82
N ILE A 162 22.95 12.65 -6.46
CA ILE A 162 23.78 11.88 -7.40
C ILE A 162 23.03 10.67 -7.92
N VAL A 163 22.35 9.92 -7.04
CA VAL A 163 21.56 8.74 -7.42
C VAL A 163 20.41 9.13 -8.36
N ARG A 164 19.64 10.16 -8.03
CA ARG A 164 18.57 10.68 -8.90
C ARG A 164 19.09 11.15 -10.26
N ALA A 165 20.22 11.84 -10.28
CA ALA A 165 20.83 12.30 -11.53
C ALA A 165 21.32 11.12 -12.40
N ALA A 166 21.82 10.06 -11.79
CA ALA A 166 22.23 8.84 -12.49
C ALA A 166 21.02 8.07 -13.05
N GLU A 167 19.95 7.96 -12.27
CA GLU A 167 18.70 7.31 -12.71
C GLU A 167 18.04 8.07 -13.89
N THR A 168 18.00 9.41 -13.82
CA THR A 168 17.44 10.27 -14.88
C THR A 168 18.24 10.19 -16.19
N ARG A 169 19.55 9.89 -16.10
CA ARG A 169 20.45 9.80 -17.27
C ARG A 169 20.61 8.38 -17.80
N GLU A 170 19.83 7.42 -17.31
CA GLU A 170 19.96 6.01 -17.67
C GLU A 170 21.41 5.48 -17.54
N ILE A 171 22.20 6.07 -16.65
CA ILE A 171 23.53 5.56 -16.35
C ILE A 171 23.31 4.25 -15.60
N GLY A 172 23.41 3.14 -16.34
CA GLY A 172 23.06 1.81 -15.92
C GLY A 172 23.75 1.44 -14.59
N ARG A 173 23.01 0.76 -13.71
CA ARG A 173 23.58 0.05 -12.60
C ARG A 173 24.55 -0.98 -13.16
N ALA A 174 25.83 -0.86 -12.83
CA ALA A 174 26.78 -1.92 -13.11
C ALA A 174 26.27 -3.19 -12.39
N HIS A 175 25.93 -4.20 -13.16
CA HIS A 175 25.67 -5.54 -12.62
C HIS A 175 27.04 -6.12 -12.25
N VAL A 176 27.29 -6.31 -10.98
CA VAL A 176 28.36 -7.17 -10.46
C VAL A 176 27.72 -8.48 -10.01
#